data_6e7eb1427375984b38f382a767741094
#
_entry.id   6e7eb1427375984b38f382a767741094
#
_cell.length_a   1.000
_cell.length_b   1.000
_cell.length_c   1.000
_cell.angle_alpha   90.00
_cell.angle_beta   90.00
_cell.angle_gamma   90.00
#
_symmetry.space_group_name_H-M   'P 1'
#
loop_
_entity.id
_entity.type
_entity.pdbx_description
1 polymer ?
#
loop_
_entity_poly.entity_id
_entity_poly.type
_entity_poly.pdbx_seq_one_letter_code
_entity_poly.pdbx_strand_id
1 'polypeptide(L)'
;KNFLLSNEVSLNRKIKEAILAFRIERALSKERILELYLNQIYLGSGAYGVAAASLEYFDKSIKELNYVEAALLAALPKAPSRYNPYRDIDLAKFRRDLVLKNLFDNNFISEIEYQNYKSQEIKLKKTKKVFLEDAQYYIEDVRKTVIENLSYEKIYKQGFNINTPIDLDLQKIATQSLRKGLIQYDKRKGWRGPLLNKTYTNQWFEDLKNYELEKSINWKLAIVKKVDEFSADIEMK
;
A
#
# COMPACT_ATOMS: atom_id res chain seq x y z
N LYS A 1 -6.67 22.42 5.67
CA LYS A 1 -7.02 23.00 4.38
C LYS A 1 -7.83 22.01 3.54
N ASN A 2 -7.27 20.89 3.16
CA ASN A 2 -7.89 19.91 2.23
C ASN A 2 -9.10 19.15 2.80
N PHE A 3 -9.32 19.18 4.12
CA PHE A 3 -10.43 18.48 4.79
C PHE A 3 -11.62 19.38 5.14
N LEU A 4 -11.42 20.68 5.18
CA LEU A 4 -12.41 21.62 5.71
C LEU A 4 -12.91 22.64 4.68
N LEU A 5 -12.28 22.73 3.52
CA LEU A 5 -12.59 23.72 2.50
C LEU A 5 -12.61 23.10 1.10
N SER A 6 -13.48 23.61 0.23
CA SER A 6 -13.56 23.22 -1.18
C SER A 6 -12.26 23.54 -1.95
N ASN A 7 -12.03 22.81 -3.07
CA ASN A 7 -10.84 23.03 -3.91
C ASN A 7 -10.95 24.26 -4.85
N GLU A 8 -12.02 25.05 -4.75
CA GLU A 8 -12.21 26.25 -5.57
C GLU A 8 -11.17 27.33 -5.28
N VAL A 9 -10.68 27.98 -6.32
CA VAL A 9 -9.76 29.12 -6.20
C VAL A 9 -10.58 30.39 -6.13
N SER A 10 -10.91 30.85 -4.91
CA SER A 10 -11.70 32.07 -4.68
C SER A 10 -11.17 32.90 -3.52
N LEU A 11 -11.40 34.23 -3.56
CA LEU A 11 -11.07 35.16 -2.47
C LEU A 11 -11.80 34.76 -1.17
N ASN A 12 -13.06 34.38 -1.27
CA ASN A 12 -13.85 33.93 -0.12
C ASN A 12 -13.22 32.71 0.56
N ARG A 13 -12.67 31.78 -0.21
CA ARG A 13 -11.93 30.66 0.35
C ARG A 13 -10.68 31.12 1.10
N LYS A 14 -9.93 32.11 0.58
CA LYS A 14 -8.76 32.65 1.26
C LYS A 14 -9.08 33.31 2.59
N ILE A 15 -10.19 34.02 2.65
CA ILE A 15 -10.66 34.62 3.91
C ILE A 15 -11.03 33.52 4.92
N LYS A 16 -11.76 32.48 4.48
CA LYS A 16 -12.09 31.34 5.34
C LYS A 16 -10.84 30.59 5.83
N GLU A 17 -9.83 30.40 4.96
CA GLU A 17 -8.54 29.82 5.34
C GLU A 17 -7.84 30.65 6.44
N ALA A 18 -7.81 31.96 6.32
CA ALA A 18 -7.18 32.84 7.30
C ALA A 18 -7.91 32.81 8.66
N ILE A 19 -9.25 32.87 8.65
CA ILE A 19 -10.04 32.79 9.86
C ILE A 19 -9.86 31.44 10.56
N LEU A 20 -9.84 30.35 9.77
CA LEU A 20 -9.65 29.00 10.29
C LEU A 20 -8.25 28.82 10.87
N ALA A 21 -7.20 29.33 10.21
CA ALA A 21 -5.83 29.30 10.71
C ALA A 21 -5.73 30.00 12.06
N PHE A 22 -6.30 31.20 12.19
CA PHE A 22 -6.31 31.95 13.45
C PHE A 22 -7.05 31.22 14.58
N ARG A 23 -8.18 30.57 14.26
CA ARG A 23 -8.92 29.74 15.25
C ARG A 23 -8.10 28.53 15.70
N ILE A 24 -7.41 27.86 14.77
CA ILE A 24 -6.56 26.70 15.07
C ILE A 24 -5.38 27.12 15.96
N GLU A 25 -4.69 28.23 15.64
CA GLU A 25 -3.58 28.73 16.45
C GLU A 25 -4.01 29.15 17.86
N ARG A 26 -5.26 29.59 18.04
CA ARG A 26 -5.79 29.87 19.38
C ARG A 26 -6.19 28.63 20.17
N ALA A 27 -6.63 27.57 19.48
CA ALA A 27 -7.15 26.34 20.09
C ALA A 27 -6.07 25.30 20.38
N LEU A 28 -4.96 25.31 19.63
CA LEU A 28 -3.92 24.29 19.70
C LEU A 28 -2.53 24.92 19.85
N SER A 29 -1.64 24.24 20.57
CA SER A 29 -0.23 24.63 20.62
C SER A 29 0.46 24.40 19.27
N LYS A 30 1.57 25.07 19.01
CA LYS A 30 2.35 24.92 17.79
C LYS A 30 2.85 23.49 17.59
N GLU A 31 3.25 22.84 18.68
CA GLU A 31 3.68 21.43 18.69
C GLU A 31 2.54 20.51 18.24
N ARG A 32 1.32 20.75 18.75
CA ARG A 32 0.14 19.97 18.39
C ARG A 32 -0.26 20.18 16.93
N ILE A 33 -0.15 21.40 16.42
CA ILE A 33 -0.38 21.70 15.01
C ILE A 33 0.64 20.97 14.13
N LEU A 34 1.92 21.00 14.52
CA LEU A 34 2.98 20.31 13.79
C LEU A 34 2.80 18.79 13.84
N GLU A 35 2.46 18.23 14.98
CA GLU A 35 2.15 16.80 15.13
C GLU A 35 1.02 16.37 14.20
N LEU A 36 -0.09 17.10 14.18
CA LEU A 36 -1.22 16.82 13.29
C LEU A 36 -0.82 16.94 11.81
N TYR A 37 -0.01 17.94 11.46
CA TYR A 37 0.51 18.12 10.11
C TYR A 37 1.37 16.94 9.70
N LEU A 38 2.36 16.57 10.51
CA LEU A 38 3.29 15.46 10.21
C LEU A 38 2.59 14.11 10.14
N ASN A 39 1.51 13.91 10.89
CA ASN A 39 0.73 12.67 10.86
C ASN A 39 -0.20 12.55 9.64
N GLN A 40 -0.50 13.65 8.94
CA GLN A 40 -1.50 13.64 7.86
C GLN A 40 -0.96 14.04 6.49
N ILE A 41 0.23 14.64 6.44
CA ILE A 41 0.79 15.13 5.17
C ILE A 41 1.07 13.99 4.20
N TYR A 42 0.65 14.15 2.96
CA TYR A 42 0.97 13.20 1.89
C TYR A 42 2.44 13.32 1.49
N LEU A 43 3.16 12.21 1.48
CA LEU A 43 4.60 12.14 1.22
C LEU A 43 4.96 11.28 -0.01
N GLY A 44 3.97 10.95 -0.85
CA GLY A 44 4.19 10.13 -2.04
C GLY A 44 4.00 8.62 -1.76
N SER A 45 4.00 7.80 -2.82
CA SER A 45 3.87 6.33 -2.77
C SER A 45 2.69 5.81 -1.93
N GLY A 46 1.61 6.59 -1.82
CA GLY A 46 0.46 6.24 -0.98
C GLY A 46 0.69 6.46 0.52
N ALA A 47 1.83 7.03 0.94
CA ALA A 47 2.15 7.27 2.34
C ALA A 47 1.57 8.61 2.82
N TYR A 48 0.72 8.55 3.84
CA TYR A 48 0.19 9.69 4.57
C TYR A 48 0.78 9.70 5.98
N GLY A 49 1.42 10.81 6.32
CA GLY A 49 2.17 11.00 7.55
C GLY A 49 3.60 10.44 7.50
N VAL A 50 4.45 11.01 8.37
CA VAL A 50 5.89 10.69 8.40
C VAL A 50 6.18 9.26 8.82
N ALA A 51 5.33 8.66 9.68
CA ALA A 51 5.49 7.28 10.11
C ALA A 51 5.27 6.30 8.95
N ALA A 52 4.20 6.48 8.17
CA ALA A 52 3.92 5.67 7.00
C ALA A 52 5.01 5.85 5.92
N ALA A 53 5.50 7.08 5.72
CA ALA A 53 6.56 7.35 4.78
C ALA A 53 7.91 6.76 5.20
N SER A 54 8.23 6.77 6.50
CA SER A 54 9.42 6.12 7.05
C SER A 54 9.43 4.63 6.76
N LEU A 55 8.31 3.96 6.99
CA LEU A 55 8.14 2.54 6.65
C LEU A 55 8.18 2.29 5.14
N GLU A 56 7.48 3.11 4.34
CA GLU A 56 7.40 2.93 2.89
C GLU A 56 8.76 3.07 2.20
N TYR A 57 9.56 4.10 2.59
CA TYR A 57 10.82 4.39 1.91
C TYR A 57 12.03 3.69 2.52
N PHE A 58 12.02 3.43 3.83
CA PHE A 58 13.21 2.99 4.56
C PHE A 58 13.00 1.70 5.35
N ASP A 59 11.74 1.23 5.50
CA ASP A 59 11.40 0.09 6.36
C ASP A 59 11.89 0.27 7.81
N LYS A 60 11.73 1.50 8.32
CA LYS A 60 12.18 1.95 9.64
C LYS A 60 11.07 2.65 10.41
N SER A 61 11.12 2.55 11.72
CA SER A 61 10.33 3.45 12.59
C SER A 61 10.90 4.88 12.54
N ILE A 62 10.11 5.87 12.90
CA ILE A 62 10.56 7.29 12.92
C ILE A 62 11.80 7.48 13.80
N LYS A 63 11.91 6.71 14.90
CA LYS A 63 13.03 6.81 15.84
C LYS A 63 14.36 6.30 15.29
N GLU A 64 14.32 5.49 14.24
CA GLU A 64 15.48 4.88 13.59
C GLU A 64 15.96 5.68 12.37
N LEU A 65 15.25 6.75 12.01
CA LEU A 65 15.65 7.61 10.91
C LEU A 65 16.93 8.37 11.24
N ASN A 66 17.85 8.36 10.29
CA ASN A 66 19.02 9.25 10.34
C ASN A 66 18.69 10.63 9.73
N TYR A 67 19.61 11.58 9.85
CA TYR A 67 19.42 12.94 9.34
C TYR A 67 19.17 13.01 7.82
N VAL A 68 19.80 12.15 7.05
CA VAL A 68 19.66 12.10 5.59
C VAL A 68 18.28 11.62 5.19
N GLU A 69 17.77 10.59 5.87
CA GLU A 69 16.44 10.03 5.67
C GLU A 69 15.35 11.02 6.12
N ALA A 70 15.53 11.63 7.29
CA ALA A 70 14.63 12.66 7.79
C ALA A 70 14.57 13.89 6.87
N ALA A 71 15.73 14.34 6.34
CA ALA A 71 15.81 15.44 5.38
C ALA A 71 15.09 15.11 4.06
N LEU A 72 15.16 13.86 3.60
CA LEU A 72 14.39 13.42 2.44
C LEU A 72 12.89 13.52 2.71
N LEU A 73 12.41 12.97 3.83
CA LEU A 73 10.98 13.05 4.19
C LEU A 73 10.52 14.51 4.31
N ALA A 74 11.32 15.40 4.90
CA ALA A 74 11.04 16.82 4.99
C ALA A 74 11.04 17.55 3.63
N ALA A 75 11.71 17.00 2.62
CA ALA A 75 11.77 17.55 1.27
C ALA A 75 10.51 17.25 0.44
N LEU A 76 9.82 16.11 0.71
CA LEU A 76 8.71 15.59 -0.09
C LEU A 76 7.43 16.48 -0.10
N PRO A 77 7.02 17.16 1.00
CA PRO A 77 5.79 17.96 1.02
C PRO A 77 5.68 19.02 -0.08
N LYS A 78 6.79 19.48 -0.62
CA LYS A 78 6.81 20.49 -1.70
C LYS A 78 6.10 20.00 -2.96
N ALA A 79 6.36 18.76 -3.38
CA ALA A 79 5.72 18.08 -4.50
C ALA A 79 5.97 16.57 -4.40
N PRO A 80 5.18 15.83 -3.61
CA PRO A 80 5.45 14.43 -3.26
C PRO A 80 5.55 13.49 -4.46
N SER A 81 4.74 13.72 -5.50
CA SER A 81 4.77 12.90 -6.71
C SER A 81 5.99 13.21 -7.60
N ARG A 82 6.47 14.46 -7.59
CA ARG A 82 7.62 14.90 -8.41
C ARG A 82 8.94 14.46 -7.78
N TYR A 83 9.07 14.63 -6.46
CA TYR A 83 10.29 14.32 -5.71
C TYR A 83 10.29 12.90 -5.13
N ASN A 84 9.43 12.02 -5.67
CA ASN A 84 9.37 10.63 -5.24
C ASN A 84 10.68 9.89 -5.59
N PRO A 85 11.42 9.37 -4.60
CA PRO A 85 12.72 8.75 -4.84
C PRO A 85 12.65 7.43 -5.62
N TYR A 86 11.48 6.76 -5.67
CA TYR A 86 11.28 5.59 -6.54
C TYR A 86 11.11 5.96 -8.01
N ARG A 87 10.76 7.21 -8.29
CA ARG A 87 10.56 7.71 -9.65
C ARG A 87 11.83 8.37 -10.20
N ASP A 88 12.45 9.22 -9.38
CA ASP A 88 13.62 10.01 -9.76
C ASP A 88 14.48 10.26 -8.51
N ILE A 89 15.51 9.43 -8.36
CA ILE A 89 16.41 9.47 -7.20
C ILE A 89 17.28 10.73 -7.19
N ASP A 90 17.68 11.23 -8.36
CA ASP A 90 18.56 12.39 -8.46
C ASP A 90 17.81 13.67 -8.11
N LEU A 91 16.57 13.79 -8.57
CA LEU A 91 15.70 14.91 -8.23
C LEU A 91 15.33 14.91 -6.73
N ALA A 92 15.10 13.72 -6.15
CA ALA A 92 14.87 13.54 -4.72
C ALA A 92 16.12 13.94 -3.91
N LYS A 93 17.31 13.51 -4.35
CA LYS A 93 18.60 13.86 -3.74
C LYS A 93 18.83 15.36 -3.79
N PHE A 94 18.64 15.98 -4.95
CA PHE A 94 18.74 17.44 -5.08
C PHE A 94 17.85 18.16 -4.07
N ARG A 95 16.60 17.70 -3.91
CA ARG A 95 15.66 18.33 -3.00
C ARG A 95 15.99 18.09 -1.52
N ARG A 96 16.50 16.89 -1.16
CA ARG A 96 17.05 16.58 0.16
C ARG A 96 18.22 17.51 0.49
N ASP A 97 19.13 17.72 -0.46
CA ASP A 97 20.31 18.54 -0.26
C ASP A 97 19.98 20.01 0.02
N LEU A 98 18.86 20.53 -0.54
CA LEU A 98 18.33 21.84 -0.18
C LEU A 98 17.84 21.90 1.26
N VAL A 99 17.25 20.81 1.78
CA VAL A 99 16.84 20.75 3.20
C VAL A 99 18.07 20.69 4.09
N LEU A 100 19.08 19.88 3.76
CA LEU A 100 20.35 19.82 4.51
C LEU A 100 21.06 21.18 4.50
N LYS A 101 21.05 21.90 3.37
CA LYS A 101 21.58 23.25 3.31
C LYS A 101 20.84 24.21 4.25
N ASN A 102 19.51 24.16 4.25
CA ASN A 102 18.72 24.98 5.18
C ASN A 102 19.03 24.68 6.64
N LEU A 103 19.27 23.41 7.00
CA LEU A 103 19.70 23.04 8.34
C LEU A 103 21.07 23.63 8.68
N PHE A 104 22.03 23.61 7.76
CA PHE A 104 23.32 24.26 7.92
C PHE A 104 23.21 25.78 8.02
N ASP A 105 22.51 26.43 7.10
CA ASP A 105 22.33 27.89 7.06
C ASP A 105 21.66 28.44 8.34
N ASN A 106 20.87 27.61 9.03
CA ASN A 106 20.21 27.94 10.29
C ASN A 106 20.94 27.40 11.54
N ASN A 107 22.20 26.92 11.40
CA ASN A 107 23.04 26.41 12.49
C ASN A 107 22.49 25.20 13.26
N PHE A 108 21.62 24.38 12.62
CA PHE A 108 21.16 23.13 13.21
C PHE A 108 22.19 21.99 13.05
N ILE A 109 23.05 22.07 12.03
CA ILE A 109 24.16 21.15 11.76
C ILE A 109 25.41 21.95 11.44
N SER A 110 26.58 21.38 11.76
CA SER A 110 27.89 21.95 11.41
C SER A 110 28.20 21.76 9.92
N GLU A 111 29.21 22.49 9.43
CA GLU A 111 29.68 22.35 8.04
C GLU A 111 30.20 20.93 7.76
N ILE A 112 30.91 20.32 8.70
CA ILE A 112 31.42 18.96 8.57
C ILE A 112 30.27 17.96 8.43
N GLU A 113 29.23 18.10 9.26
CA GLU A 113 28.03 17.26 9.19
C GLU A 113 27.26 17.48 7.87
N TYR A 114 27.13 18.73 7.42
CA TYR A 114 26.49 19.04 6.16
C TYR A 114 27.19 18.35 4.99
N GLN A 115 28.52 18.45 4.89
CA GLN A 115 29.28 17.79 3.82
C GLN A 115 29.18 16.27 3.89
N ASN A 116 29.25 15.71 5.11
CA ASN A 116 29.07 14.29 5.32
C ASN A 116 27.67 13.80 4.89
N TYR A 117 26.61 14.46 5.35
CA TYR A 117 25.24 14.06 5.00
C TYR A 117 24.93 14.24 3.50
N LYS A 118 25.45 15.29 2.89
CA LYS A 118 25.30 15.54 1.46
C LYS A 118 25.97 14.46 0.60
N SER A 119 27.12 13.94 1.02
CA SER A 119 27.84 12.89 0.31
C SER A 119 27.16 11.51 0.39
N GLN A 120 26.27 11.31 1.35
CA GLN A 120 25.60 10.02 1.55
C GLN A 120 24.54 9.78 0.48
N GLU A 121 24.47 8.55 0.02
CA GLU A 121 23.42 8.09 -0.89
C GLU A 121 22.10 7.83 -0.16
N ILE A 122 20.98 8.00 -0.86
CA ILE A 122 19.65 7.63 -0.36
C ILE A 122 19.48 6.13 -0.56
N LYS A 123 19.50 5.38 0.53
CA LYS A 123 19.29 3.93 0.51
C LYS A 123 17.81 3.63 0.76
N LEU A 124 17.08 3.43 -0.32
CA LEU A 124 15.68 3.03 -0.24
C LEU A 124 15.59 1.54 0.09
N LYS A 125 14.73 1.21 1.04
CA LYS A 125 14.38 -0.16 1.35
C LYS A 125 12.88 -0.31 1.14
N LYS A 126 12.50 -0.72 -0.06
CA LYS A 126 11.10 -0.96 -0.37
C LYS A 126 10.59 -2.08 0.51
N THR A 127 9.75 -1.75 1.46
CA THR A 127 8.98 -2.76 2.17
C THR A 127 8.22 -3.54 1.12
N LYS A 128 8.59 -4.79 0.92
CA LYS A 128 7.73 -5.69 0.16
C LYS A 128 6.43 -5.71 0.96
N LYS A 129 5.40 -5.04 0.47
CA LYS A 129 4.05 -5.32 0.93
C LYS A 129 3.86 -6.80 0.62
N VAL A 130 4.16 -7.64 1.59
CA VAL A 130 3.89 -9.07 1.49
C VAL A 130 2.38 -9.15 1.51
N PHE A 131 1.81 -9.18 0.32
CA PHE A 131 0.41 -9.48 0.15
C PHE A 131 0.29 -10.95 0.48
N LEU A 132 -0.06 -11.22 1.72
CA LEU A 132 -0.22 -12.58 2.21
C LEU A 132 -1.54 -13.11 1.68
N GLU A 133 -1.55 -13.60 0.44
CA GLU A 133 -2.74 -14.14 -0.21
C GLU A 133 -3.44 -15.17 0.69
N ASP A 134 -2.66 -16.02 1.35
CA ASP A 134 -3.17 -17.05 2.24
C ASP A 134 -3.74 -16.52 3.57
N ALA A 135 -3.39 -15.30 3.99
CA ALA A 135 -3.82 -14.71 5.25
C ALA A 135 -4.92 -13.63 5.11
N GLN A 136 -5.41 -13.34 3.92
CA GLN A 136 -6.37 -12.26 3.68
C GLN A 136 -7.65 -12.39 4.51
N TYR A 137 -8.22 -13.59 4.56
CA TYR A 137 -9.43 -13.84 5.36
C TYR A 137 -9.18 -13.66 6.85
N TYR A 138 -8.04 -14.11 7.34
CA TYR A 138 -7.64 -13.90 8.73
C TYR A 138 -7.45 -12.41 9.05
N ILE A 139 -6.76 -11.67 8.19
CA ILE A 139 -6.55 -10.22 8.35
C ILE A 139 -7.88 -9.48 8.36
N GLU A 140 -8.83 -9.86 7.49
CA GLU A 140 -10.15 -9.24 7.45
C GLU A 140 -10.97 -9.55 8.72
N ASP A 141 -10.86 -10.74 9.26
CA ASP A 141 -11.51 -11.12 10.52
C ASP A 141 -10.92 -10.33 11.71
N VAL A 142 -9.59 -10.23 11.78
CA VAL A 142 -8.90 -9.36 12.75
C VAL A 142 -9.37 -7.92 12.60
N ARG A 143 -9.45 -7.39 11.37
CA ARG A 143 -9.93 -6.03 11.11
C ARG A 143 -11.33 -5.79 11.66
N LYS A 144 -12.26 -6.73 11.42
CA LYS A 144 -13.63 -6.66 11.95
C LYS A 144 -13.64 -6.64 13.47
N THR A 145 -12.95 -7.58 14.10
CA THR A 145 -12.85 -7.68 15.56
C THR A 145 -12.28 -6.40 16.18
N VAL A 146 -11.27 -5.82 15.55
CA VAL A 146 -10.65 -4.58 16.05
C VAL A 146 -11.60 -3.39 15.89
N ILE A 147 -12.35 -3.30 14.79
CA ILE A 147 -13.36 -2.24 14.57
C ILE A 147 -14.49 -2.34 15.60
N GLU A 148 -14.96 -3.53 15.89
CA GLU A 148 -16.00 -3.77 16.89
C GLU A 148 -15.56 -3.33 18.30
N ASN A 149 -14.31 -3.57 18.66
CA ASN A 149 -13.78 -3.23 19.98
C ASN A 149 -13.30 -1.77 20.13
N LEU A 150 -12.77 -1.15 19.07
CA LEU A 150 -12.13 0.16 19.16
C LEU A 150 -12.84 1.29 18.40
N SER A 151 -13.87 1.01 17.66
CA SER A 151 -14.55 1.86 16.67
C SER A 151 -13.70 2.20 15.44
N TYR A 152 -14.37 2.36 14.29
CA TYR A 152 -13.76 2.71 13.00
C TYR A 152 -12.92 4.00 13.06
N GLU A 153 -13.46 5.04 13.72
CA GLU A 153 -12.78 6.35 13.80
C GLU A 153 -11.43 6.29 14.54
N LYS A 154 -11.36 5.55 15.64
CA LYS A 154 -10.11 5.43 16.40
C LYS A 154 -9.04 4.73 15.58
N ILE A 155 -9.38 3.64 14.92
CA ILE A 155 -8.43 2.83 14.14
C ILE A 155 -7.81 3.64 13.01
N TYR A 156 -8.62 4.33 12.23
CA TYR A 156 -8.14 5.04 11.04
C TYR A 156 -7.56 6.45 11.34
N LYS A 157 -7.91 7.05 12.48
CA LYS A 157 -7.40 8.38 12.85
C LYS A 157 -6.14 8.34 13.72
N GLN A 158 -5.95 7.30 14.55
CA GLN A 158 -4.86 7.26 15.53
C GLN A 158 -3.69 6.36 15.10
N GLY A 159 -3.89 5.43 14.16
CA GLY A 159 -2.91 4.44 13.75
C GLY A 159 -2.61 3.44 14.88
N PHE A 160 -2.82 2.15 14.62
CA PHE A 160 -2.55 1.08 15.58
C PHE A 160 -1.59 0.07 14.99
N ASN A 161 -0.72 -0.46 15.84
CA ASN A 161 0.06 -1.66 15.54
C ASN A 161 -0.70 -2.85 16.15
N ILE A 162 -1.16 -3.75 15.31
CA ILE A 162 -1.94 -4.92 15.73
C ILE A 162 -1.06 -6.15 15.55
N ASN A 163 -0.61 -6.72 16.66
CA ASN A 163 0.14 -7.96 16.65
C ASN A 163 -0.83 -9.14 16.76
N THR A 164 -0.70 -10.11 15.89
CA THR A 164 -1.51 -11.32 15.88
C THR A 164 -0.64 -12.56 15.99
N PRO A 165 -1.14 -13.67 16.58
CA PRO A 165 -0.39 -14.89 16.72
C PRO A 165 -0.36 -15.76 15.45
N ILE A 166 -0.67 -15.20 14.28
CA ILE A 166 -0.68 -15.97 13.03
C ILE A 166 0.71 -16.48 12.69
N ASP A 167 0.79 -17.77 12.42
CA ASP A 167 1.96 -18.41 11.80
C ASP A 167 1.66 -18.59 10.31
N LEU A 168 2.48 -17.97 9.47
CA LEU A 168 2.25 -17.92 8.02
C LEU A 168 2.48 -19.27 7.34
N ASP A 169 3.37 -20.09 7.84
CA ASP A 169 3.64 -21.43 7.30
C ASP A 169 2.48 -22.36 7.63
N LEU A 170 2.00 -22.33 8.87
CA LEU A 170 0.80 -23.08 9.28
C LEU A 170 -0.44 -22.60 8.52
N GLN A 171 -0.60 -21.29 8.31
CA GLN A 171 -1.71 -20.74 7.53
C GLN A 171 -1.70 -21.25 6.09
N LYS A 172 -0.54 -21.29 5.46
CA LYS A 172 -0.37 -21.83 4.10
C LYS A 172 -0.74 -23.31 4.04
N ILE A 173 -0.27 -24.10 4.99
CA ILE A 173 -0.61 -25.54 5.09
C ILE A 173 -2.11 -25.72 5.27
N ALA A 174 -2.73 -24.95 6.16
CA ALA A 174 -4.17 -25.00 6.41
C ALA A 174 -4.98 -24.68 5.14
N THR A 175 -4.62 -23.59 4.43
CA THR A 175 -5.25 -23.18 3.17
C THR A 175 -5.14 -24.28 2.11
N GLN A 176 -3.96 -24.87 1.93
CA GLN A 176 -3.75 -25.96 0.99
C GLN A 176 -4.54 -27.21 1.33
N SER A 177 -4.60 -27.56 2.63
CA SER A 177 -5.33 -28.71 3.12
C SER A 177 -6.85 -28.56 2.90
N LEU A 178 -7.38 -27.36 3.20
CA LEU A 178 -8.79 -27.03 2.96
C LEU A 178 -9.13 -27.14 1.46
N ARG A 179 -8.32 -26.53 0.60
CA ARG A 179 -8.51 -26.59 -0.86
C ARG A 179 -8.48 -28.03 -1.37
N LYS A 180 -7.52 -28.82 -0.92
CA LYS A 180 -7.43 -30.23 -1.27
C LYS A 180 -8.69 -31.00 -0.85
N GLY A 181 -9.16 -30.76 0.37
CA GLY A 181 -10.39 -31.36 0.89
C GLY A 181 -11.62 -30.98 0.07
N LEU A 182 -11.76 -29.70 -0.30
CA LEU A 182 -12.86 -29.21 -1.12
C LEU A 182 -12.84 -29.82 -2.54
N ILE A 183 -11.66 -29.91 -3.17
CA ILE A 183 -11.50 -30.56 -4.47
C ILE A 183 -11.87 -32.04 -4.41
N GLN A 184 -11.44 -32.76 -3.37
CA GLN A 184 -11.81 -34.16 -3.18
C GLN A 184 -13.31 -34.35 -2.95
N TYR A 185 -13.91 -33.44 -2.17
CA TYR A 185 -15.37 -33.45 -1.97
C TYR A 185 -16.11 -33.21 -3.27
N ASP A 186 -15.68 -32.21 -4.07
CA ASP A 186 -16.29 -31.91 -5.36
C ASP A 186 -16.21 -33.10 -6.33
N LYS A 187 -15.03 -33.72 -6.44
CA LYS A 187 -14.84 -34.93 -7.26
C LYS A 187 -15.77 -36.09 -6.85
N ARG A 188 -16.02 -36.25 -5.55
CA ARG A 188 -16.96 -37.29 -5.06
C ARG A 188 -18.42 -36.99 -5.41
N LYS A 189 -18.76 -35.71 -5.59
CA LYS A 189 -20.12 -35.31 -6.04
C LYS A 189 -20.36 -35.55 -7.52
N GLY A 190 -19.34 -35.90 -8.27
CA GLY A 190 -19.41 -36.23 -9.68
C GLY A 190 -19.34 -35.02 -10.61
N TRP A 191 -19.37 -35.32 -11.88
CA TRP A 191 -19.30 -34.29 -12.92
C TRP A 191 -20.58 -33.45 -13.00
N ARG A 192 -20.44 -32.12 -13.06
CA ARG A 192 -21.56 -31.17 -13.10
C ARG A 192 -21.83 -30.60 -14.48
N GLY A 193 -21.14 -31.09 -15.49
CA GLY A 193 -21.22 -30.58 -16.86
C GLY A 193 -20.10 -29.57 -17.20
N PRO A 194 -20.01 -29.23 -18.51
CA PRO A 194 -19.05 -28.24 -18.99
C PRO A 194 -19.41 -26.82 -18.55
N LEU A 195 -18.43 -25.92 -18.49
CA LEU A 195 -18.67 -24.49 -18.24
C LEU A 195 -19.50 -23.84 -19.35
N LEU A 196 -19.28 -24.27 -20.57
CA LEU A 196 -20.02 -23.88 -21.78
C LEU A 196 -20.26 -25.09 -22.65
N ASN A 197 -21.46 -25.20 -23.22
CA ASN A 197 -21.79 -26.21 -24.22
C ASN A 197 -21.95 -25.50 -25.57
N LYS A 198 -20.87 -25.44 -26.35
CA LYS A 198 -20.84 -24.82 -27.68
C LYS A 198 -20.15 -25.76 -28.66
N THR A 199 -20.55 -25.66 -29.93
CA THR A 199 -19.84 -26.33 -31.01
C THR A 199 -18.42 -25.74 -31.14
N TYR A 200 -17.43 -26.60 -31.32
CA TYR A 200 -16.04 -26.19 -31.50
C TYR A 200 -15.90 -25.27 -32.72
N THR A 201 -15.22 -24.14 -32.51
CA THR A 201 -14.82 -23.18 -33.55
C THR A 201 -13.38 -22.77 -33.31
N ASN A 202 -12.65 -22.34 -34.34
CA ASN A 202 -11.27 -21.85 -34.20
C ASN A 202 -11.15 -20.60 -33.32
N GLN A 203 -12.26 -19.98 -32.95
CA GLN A 203 -12.33 -18.78 -32.11
C GLN A 203 -12.76 -19.08 -30.66
N TRP A 204 -12.72 -20.34 -30.23
CA TRP A 204 -13.15 -20.76 -28.88
C TRP A 204 -12.43 -20.01 -27.74
N PHE A 205 -11.23 -19.53 -28.02
CA PHE A 205 -10.45 -18.69 -27.07
C PHE A 205 -11.18 -17.40 -26.69
N GLU A 206 -11.87 -16.77 -27.63
CA GLU A 206 -12.63 -15.56 -27.40
C GLU A 206 -13.82 -15.83 -26.48
N ASP A 207 -14.48 -16.97 -26.64
CA ASP A 207 -15.59 -17.39 -25.81
C ASP A 207 -15.17 -17.61 -24.35
N LEU A 208 -13.91 -17.99 -24.11
CA LEU A 208 -13.37 -18.22 -22.77
C LEU A 208 -12.63 -17.02 -22.17
N LYS A 209 -12.53 -15.88 -22.86
CA LYS A 209 -11.86 -14.68 -22.33
C LYS A 209 -12.45 -14.20 -21.00
N ASN A 210 -13.75 -14.33 -20.84
CA ASN A 210 -14.47 -13.86 -19.65
C ASN A 210 -14.45 -14.87 -18.50
N TYR A 211 -13.87 -16.06 -18.70
CA TYR A 211 -13.73 -17.07 -17.65
C TYR A 211 -12.32 -17.00 -17.06
N GLU A 212 -12.21 -16.42 -15.90
CA GLU A 212 -10.97 -16.44 -15.11
C GLU A 212 -11.05 -17.61 -14.11
N LEU A 213 -10.05 -18.48 -14.16
CA LEU A 213 -9.85 -19.48 -13.11
C LEU A 213 -9.21 -18.82 -11.89
N GLU A 214 -9.59 -19.30 -10.71
CA GLU A 214 -8.94 -18.93 -9.46
C GLU A 214 -7.43 -19.22 -9.55
N LYS A 215 -6.59 -18.18 -9.46
CA LYS A 215 -5.12 -18.29 -9.62
C LYS A 215 -4.45 -19.23 -8.64
N SER A 216 -5.11 -19.51 -7.53
CA SER A 216 -4.64 -20.42 -6.49
C SER A 216 -4.84 -21.90 -6.80
N ILE A 217 -5.56 -22.23 -7.88
CA ILE A 217 -5.82 -23.58 -8.34
C ILE A 217 -5.07 -23.80 -9.64
N ASN A 218 -4.24 -24.83 -9.70
CA ASN A 218 -3.46 -25.15 -10.91
C ASN A 218 -4.31 -25.91 -11.96
N TRP A 219 -5.47 -25.34 -12.30
CA TRP A 219 -6.34 -25.84 -13.34
C TRP A 219 -6.18 -25.02 -14.61
N LYS A 220 -6.46 -25.65 -15.74
CA LYS A 220 -6.43 -24.99 -17.04
C LYS A 220 -7.79 -25.12 -17.71
N LEU A 221 -8.18 -24.10 -18.45
CA LEU A 221 -9.33 -24.17 -19.33
C LEU A 221 -8.95 -24.97 -20.57
N ALA A 222 -9.82 -25.87 -20.96
CA ALA A 222 -9.65 -26.67 -22.17
C ALA A 222 -10.99 -26.80 -22.91
N ILE A 223 -10.92 -26.93 -24.21
CA ILE A 223 -12.07 -27.33 -25.02
C ILE A 223 -11.89 -28.76 -25.50
N VAL A 224 -12.99 -29.51 -25.52
CA VAL A 224 -13.05 -30.87 -26.07
C VAL A 224 -13.39 -30.76 -27.55
N LYS A 225 -12.46 -31.22 -28.40
CA LYS A 225 -12.63 -31.21 -29.87
C LYS A 225 -13.38 -32.45 -30.36
N LYS A 226 -13.03 -33.59 -29.81
CA LYS A 226 -13.59 -34.89 -30.21
C LYS A 226 -13.65 -35.81 -29.00
N VAL A 227 -14.64 -36.63 -28.94
CA VAL A 227 -14.79 -37.66 -27.91
C VAL A 227 -14.91 -38.99 -28.62
N ASP A 228 -14.05 -39.94 -28.25
CA ASP A 228 -14.10 -41.33 -28.62
C ASP A 228 -14.53 -42.18 -27.42
N GLU A 229 -14.73 -43.49 -27.61
CA GLU A 229 -15.25 -44.40 -26.57
C GLU A 229 -14.41 -44.40 -25.26
N PHE A 230 -13.07 -44.24 -25.38
CA PHE A 230 -12.12 -44.31 -24.26
C PHE A 230 -11.19 -43.10 -24.16
N SER A 231 -11.36 -42.08 -25.00
CA SER A 231 -10.47 -40.92 -25.06
C SER A 231 -11.20 -39.68 -25.52
N ALA A 232 -10.59 -38.53 -25.28
CA ALA A 232 -11.05 -37.24 -25.77
C ALA A 232 -9.86 -36.37 -26.20
N ASP A 233 -9.96 -35.77 -27.40
CA ASP A 233 -9.01 -34.80 -27.87
C ASP A 233 -9.36 -33.43 -27.26
N ILE A 234 -8.42 -32.87 -26.54
CA ILE A 234 -8.60 -31.59 -25.87
C ILE A 234 -7.58 -30.56 -26.38
N GLU A 235 -7.99 -29.30 -26.42
CA GLU A 235 -7.09 -28.16 -26.65
C GLU A 235 -7.11 -27.26 -25.41
N MET A 236 -5.92 -26.95 -24.89
CA MET A 236 -5.75 -26.13 -23.66
C MET A 236 -5.38 -24.71 -24.03
N LYS A 237 -5.76 -23.80 -23.16
CA LYS A 237 -5.38 -22.39 -23.20
C LYS A 237 -3.98 -22.20 -22.62
#